data_895653f0cc78f1dffa354ce20fef2418
#
_entry.id   895653f0cc78f1dffa354ce20fef2418
#
_cell.length_a   1.000
_cell.length_b   1.000
_cell.length_c   1.000
_cell.angle_alpha   90.00
_cell.angle_beta   90.00
_cell.angle_gamma   90.00
#
_symmetry.space_group_name_H-M   'P 1'
#
loop_
_entity.id
_entity.type
_entity.pdbx_description
1 polymer ?
#
loop_
_entity_poly.entity_id
_entity_poly.type
_entity_poly.pdbx_seq_one_letter_code
_entity_poly.pdbx_strand_id
1 'polypeptide(L)'
;MSAAHFKADKLTVIVDYNKYQQNGPIRREMALEPFVEKWQAFGWRVEEVDGHDLEALVEALNAVREVVGQPQVLIAHTVKGKGISFVESDYTYHGRGIASDMVAQAREEILCS
;
A
#
# COMPACT_ATOMS: atom_id res chain seq x y z
N MET A 1 4.41 11.99 -14.31
CA MET A 1 4.69 13.26 -15.03
C MET A 1 3.44 13.81 -15.70
N SER A 2 2.79 13.13 -16.65
CA SER A 2 1.63 13.67 -17.40
C SER A 2 0.49 14.15 -16.50
N ALA A 3 0.07 13.37 -15.51
CA ALA A 3 -1.00 13.76 -14.59
C ALA A 3 -0.73 15.10 -13.89
N ALA A 4 0.50 15.30 -13.42
CA ALA A 4 0.89 16.58 -12.80
C ALA A 4 0.94 17.72 -13.82
N HIS A 5 1.48 17.48 -15.03
CA HIS A 5 1.52 18.46 -16.10
C HIS A 5 0.11 18.97 -16.47
N PHE A 6 -0.85 18.05 -16.58
CA PHE A 6 -2.23 18.39 -16.92
C PHE A 6 -3.10 18.74 -15.70
N LYS A 7 -2.50 18.84 -14.51
CA LYS A 7 -3.18 19.21 -13.25
C LYS A 7 -4.41 18.33 -12.97
N ALA A 8 -4.24 17.02 -13.11
CA ALA A 8 -5.31 16.05 -12.90
C ALA A 8 -5.66 15.93 -11.40
N ASP A 9 -6.24 16.97 -10.82
CA ASP A 9 -6.50 17.13 -9.39
C ASP A 9 -7.63 16.21 -8.86
N LYS A 10 -8.34 15.53 -9.74
CA LYS A 10 -9.33 14.51 -9.36
C LYS A 10 -8.76 13.09 -9.44
N LEU A 11 -7.47 12.96 -9.75
CA LEU A 11 -6.78 11.68 -9.76
C LEU A 11 -6.10 11.43 -8.41
N THR A 12 -6.54 10.38 -7.73
CA THR A 12 -5.87 9.84 -6.54
C THR A 12 -5.34 8.44 -6.85
N VAL A 13 -4.08 8.21 -6.59
CA VAL A 13 -3.43 6.90 -6.65
C VAL A 13 -3.22 6.39 -5.22
N ILE A 14 -3.58 5.15 -4.98
CA ILE A 14 -3.27 4.47 -3.71
C ILE A 14 -2.19 3.44 -4.00
N VAL A 15 -1.09 3.52 -3.25
CA VAL A 15 0.00 2.54 -3.32
C VAL A 15 -0.08 1.65 -2.09
N ASP A 16 -0.36 0.36 -2.29
CA ASP A 16 -0.15 -0.67 -1.27
C ASP A 16 1.36 -0.88 -1.09
N TYR A 17 1.94 -0.18 -0.11
CA TYR A 17 3.37 -0.20 0.14
C TYR A 17 3.73 -1.27 1.17
N ASN A 18 3.54 -2.53 0.81
CA ASN A 18 3.76 -3.71 1.65
C ASN A 18 5.21 -4.19 1.72
N LYS A 19 6.17 -3.47 1.11
CA LYS A 19 7.62 -3.74 1.07
C LYS A 19 8.05 -4.98 0.27
N TYR A 20 7.12 -5.62 -0.43
CA TYR A 20 7.39 -6.80 -1.24
C TYR A 20 6.90 -6.64 -2.67
N GLN A 21 7.54 -7.36 -3.55
CA GLN A 21 7.02 -7.70 -4.86
C GLN A 21 6.99 -9.24 -5.01
N GLN A 22 6.56 -9.72 -6.17
CA GLN A 22 6.34 -11.14 -6.43
C GLN A 22 7.52 -12.04 -6.04
N ASN A 23 8.76 -11.60 -6.26
CA ASN A 23 9.97 -12.41 -6.12
C ASN A 23 10.75 -12.15 -4.81
N GLY A 24 10.38 -11.15 -4.03
CA GLY A 24 11.09 -10.84 -2.80
C GLY A 24 10.89 -9.42 -2.27
N PRO A 25 11.66 -9.04 -1.26
CA PRO A 25 11.65 -7.69 -0.71
C PRO A 25 12.05 -6.65 -1.75
N ILE A 26 11.31 -5.53 -1.84
CA ILE A 26 11.58 -4.47 -2.85
C ILE A 26 13.00 -3.92 -2.78
N ARG A 27 13.60 -3.84 -1.59
CA ARG A 27 14.99 -3.37 -1.42
C ARG A 27 16.02 -4.22 -2.17
N ARG A 28 15.70 -5.49 -2.44
CA ARG A 28 16.55 -6.43 -3.18
C ARG A 28 16.19 -6.47 -4.66
N GLU A 29 14.90 -6.51 -4.96
CA GLU A 29 14.42 -6.72 -6.33
C GLU A 29 14.46 -5.42 -7.16
N MET A 30 13.91 -4.35 -6.61
CA MET A 30 13.97 -3.01 -7.19
C MET A 30 13.73 -1.97 -6.09
N ALA A 31 14.78 -1.37 -5.57
CA ALA A 31 14.70 -0.37 -4.51
C ALA A 31 13.94 0.88 -5.01
N LEU A 32 12.85 1.22 -4.33
CA LEU A 32 12.01 2.36 -4.68
C LEU A 32 12.47 3.66 -4.00
N GLU A 33 13.21 3.56 -2.89
CA GLU A 33 13.61 4.74 -2.11
C GLU A 33 14.59 5.68 -2.85
N PRO A 34 14.54 6.95 -2.60
CA PRO A 34 13.56 7.66 -1.77
C PRO A 34 12.20 7.75 -2.50
N PHE A 35 11.16 7.07 -1.97
CA PHE A 35 9.93 6.85 -2.72
C PHE A 35 9.01 8.08 -2.73
N VAL A 36 8.83 8.71 -1.57
CA VAL A 36 8.02 9.93 -1.40
C VAL A 36 8.55 11.06 -2.28
N GLU A 37 9.86 11.31 -2.19
CA GLU A 37 10.53 12.40 -2.91
C GLU A 37 10.44 12.22 -4.43
N LYS A 38 10.43 10.99 -4.92
CA LYS A 38 10.23 10.70 -6.35
C LYS A 38 8.84 11.13 -6.82
N TRP A 39 7.78 10.85 -6.06
CA TRP A 39 6.44 11.30 -6.38
C TRP A 39 6.34 12.84 -6.33
N GLN A 40 6.91 13.45 -5.29
CA GLN A 40 6.95 14.90 -5.13
C GLN A 40 7.70 15.57 -6.27
N ALA A 41 8.84 15.03 -6.70
CA ALA A 41 9.63 15.53 -7.83
C ALA A 41 8.85 15.48 -9.16
N PHE A 42 7.90 14.56 -9.30
CA PHE A 42 6.98 14.51 -10.45
C PHE A 42 5.75 15.41 -10.30
N GLY A 43 5.68 16.23 -9.25
CA GLY A 43 4.60 17.21 -9.04
C GLY A 43 3.33 16.62 -8.44
N TRP A 44 3.42 15.51 -7.72
CA TRP A 44 2.31 14.92 -6.98
C TRP A 44 2.29 15.40 -5.53
N ARG A 45 1.12 15.62 -4.99
CA ARG A 45 0.95 15.67 -3.54
C ARG A 45 1.03 14.25 -2.99
N VAL A 46 1.82 14.07 -1.93
CA VAL A 46 2.04 12.77 -1.29
C VAL A 46 1.50 12.81 0.12
N GLU A 47 0.76 11.79 0.48
CA GLU A 47 0.30 11.51 1.83
C GLU A 47 0.75 10.08 2.20
N GLU A 48 1.26 9.89 3.42
CA GLU A 48 1.61 8.57 3.94
C GLU A 48 0.67 8.20 5.07
N VAL A 49 0.21 6.95 5.12
CA VAL A 49 -0.75 6.48 6.12
C VAL A 49 -0.44 5.03 6.52
N ASP A 50 -0.78 4.65 7.75
CA ASP A 50 -0.88 3.24 8.12
C ASP A 50 -2.06 2.61 7.37
N GLY A 51 -1.76 1.68 6.44
CA GLY A 51 -2.77 1.02 5.62
C GLY A 51 -3.66 0.02 6.37
N HIS A 52 -3.40 -0.22 7.66
CA HIS A 52 -4.24 -1.05 8.53
C HIS A 52 -5.07 -0.23 9.52
N ASP A 53 -4.88 1.09 9.57
CA ASP A 53 -5.72 2.01 10.35
C ASP A 53 -6.83 2.57 9.45
N LEU A 54 -8.06 2.06 9.63
CA LEU A 54 -9.22 2.46 8.83
C LEU A 54 -9.63 3.92 9.07
N GLU A 55 -9.47 4.43 10.27
CA GLU A 55 -9.81 5.83 10.60
C GLU A 55 -8.82 6.76 9.89
N ALA A 56 -7.52 6.49 10.00
CA ALA A 56 -6.48 7.25 9.30
C ALA A 56 -6.65 7.20 7.78
N LEU A 57 -7.02 6.04 7.21
CA LEU A 57 -7.32 5.91 5.78
C LEU A 57 -8.50 6.78 5.35
N VAL A 58 -9.58 6.80 6.11
CA VAL A 58 -10.77 7.62 5.82
C VAL A 58 -10.42 9.11 5.90
N GLU A 59 -9.66 9.53 6.91
CA GLU A 59 -9.20 10.91 7.05
C GLU A 59 -8.31 11.33 5.87
N ALA A 60 -7.32 10.52 5.52
CA ALA A 60 -6.44 10.77 4.39
C ALA A 60 -7.21 10.86 3.06
N LEU A 61 -8.15 9.94 2.81
CA LEU A 61 -8.99 9.96 1.61
C LEU A 61 -9.93 11.17 1.54
N ASN A 62 -10.38 11.69 2.66
CA ASN A 62 -11.14 12.94 2.70
C ASN A 62 -10.23 14.14 2.43
N ALA A 63 -9.05 14.18 3.03
CA ALA A 63 -8.09 15.27 2.83
C ALA A 63 -7.63 15.42 1.38
N VAL A 64 -7.40 14.31 0.66
CA VAL A 64 -6.99 14.35 -0.76
C VAL A 64 -8.08 14.91 -1.67
N ARG A 65 -9.35 14.84 -1.32
CA ARG A 65 -10.47 15.38 -2.12
C ARG A 65 -10.48 16.90 -2.18
N GLU A 66 -9.91 17.56 -1.19
CA GLU A 66 -9.86 19.03 -1.07
C GLU A 66 -8.67 19.63 -1.86
N VAL A 67 -7.79 18.81 -2.39
CA VAL A 67 -6.61 19.28 -3.13
C VAL A 67 -6.99 19.72 -4.53
N VAL A 68 -6.48 20.89 -4.92
CA VAL A 68 -6.75 21.49 -6.24
C VAL A 68 -5.43 21.71 -7.00
N GLY A 69 -5.47 21.44 -8.28
CA GLY A 69 -4.40 21.78 -9.22
C GLY A 69 -3.24 20.80 -9.31
N GLN A 70 -3.26 19.69 -8.56
CA GLN A 70 -2.25 18.64 -8.65
C GLN A 70 -2.83 17.26 -8.33
N PRO A 71 -2.35 16.18 -8.96
CA PRO A 71 -2.74 14.83 -8.62
C PRO A 71 -2.16 14.41 -7.26
N GLN A 72 -2.77 13.37 -6.66
CA GLN A 72 -2.41 12.93 -5.32
C GLN A 72 -2.06 11.47 -5.30
N VAL A 73 -1.13 11.10 -4.42
CA VAL A 73 -0.80 9.72 -4.11
C VAL A 73 -0.86 9.50 -2.61
N LEU A 74 -1.59 8.48 -2.22
CA LEU A 74 -1.66 7.96 -0.86
C LEU A 74 -0.79 6.71 -0.78
N ILE A 75 0.30 6.77 -0.02
CA ILE A 75 1.18 5.65 0.23
C ILE A 75 0.71 4.97 1.50
N ALA A 76 0.01 3.84 1.35
CA ALA A 76 -0.48 3.05 2.46
C ALA A 76 0.58 2.04 2.89
N HIS A 77 1.17 2.24 4.07
CA HIS A 77 2.10 1.29 4.66
C HIS A 77 1.35 0.10 5.20
N THR A 78 1.56 -1.06 4.60
CA THR A 78 0.87 -2.30 4.95
C THR A 78 1.85 -3.42 5.29
N VAL A 79 1.33 -4.45 5.92
CA VAL A 79 2.01 -5.74 6.13
C VAL A 79 1.37 -6.76 5.21
N LYS A 80 2.17 -7.33 4.29
CA LYS A 80 1.69 -8.40 3.41
C LYS A 80 1.19 -9.57 4.25
N GLY A 81 -0.05 -10.02 3.99
CA GLY A 81 -0.66 -11.14 4.70
C GLY A 81 -1.09 -10.86 6.13
N LYS A 82 -1.28 -9.59 6.51
CA LYS A 82 -1.71 -9.14 7.84
C LYS A 82 -2.87 -9.97 8.39
N GLY A 83 -2.74 -10.41 9.64
CA GLY A 83 -3.75 -11.16 10.37
C GLY A 83 -3.59 -12.70 10.30
N ILE A 84 -2.65 -13.21 9.48
CA ILE A 84 -2.34 -14.63 9.42
C ILE A 84 -0.85 -14.84 9.67
N SER A 85 -0.49 -15.31 10.86
CA SER A 85 0.88 -15.34 11.38
C SER A 85 1.90 -15.99 10.44
N PHE A 86 1.52 -17.10 9.79
CA PHE A 86 2.39 -17.83 8.86
C PHE A 86 2.41 -17.28 7.42
N VAL A 87 1.60 -16.26 7.14
CA VAL A 87 1.57 -15.55 5.83
C VAL A 87 2.21 -14.18 5.94
N GLU A 88 2.17 -13.56 7.12
CA GLU A 88 2.70 -12.21 7.32
C GLU A 88 4.14 -12.08 6.84
N SER A 89 4.38 -11.07 5.99
CA SER A 89 5.70 -10.74 5.45
C SER A 89 6.37 -11.87 4.63
N ASP A 90 5.61 -12.86 4.20
CA ASP A 90 6.11 -13.93 3.33
C ASP A 90 5.67 -13.70 1.88
N TYR A 91 6.63 -13.32 1.03
CA TYR A 91 6.38 -13.08 -0.39
C TYR A 91 6.04 -14.36 -1.17
N THR A 92 6.37 -15.55 -0.65
CA THR A 92 6.09 -16.81 -1.33
C THR A 92 4.59 -17.10 -1.45
N TYR A 93 3.76 -16.42 -0.65
CA TYR A 93 2.30 -16.45 -0.78
C TYR A 93 1.75 -15.52 -1.87
N HIS A 94 2.60 -14.89 -2.67
CA HIS A 94 2.12 -14.14 -3.83
C HIS A 94 1.58 -15.10 -4.90
N GLY A 95 0.26 -15.09 -5.10
CA GLY A 95 -0.41 -16.00 -6.03
C GLY A 95 -0.50 -17.47 -5.60
N ARG A 96 -0.07 -17.79 -4.37
CA ARG A 96 -0.17 -19.13 -3.78
C ARG A 96 -1.33 -19.18 -2.78
N GLY A 97 -2.15 -20.20 -2.86
CA GLY A 97 -3.19 -20.47 -1.87
C GLY A 97 -2.63 -21.01 -0.56
N ILE A 98 -3.42 -20.87 0.52
CA ILE A 98 -3.15 -21.52 1.81
C ILE A 98 -3.45 -23.01 1.65
N ALA A 99 -2.56 -23.87 2.16
CA ALA A 99 -2.76 -25.31 2.15
C ALA A 99 -4.00 -25.70 2.97
N SER A 100 -4.73 -26.72 2.52
CA SER A 100 -6.03 -27.07 3.10
C SER A 100 -5.99 -27.43 4.59
N ASP A 101 -4.91 -27.99 5.07
CA ASP A 101 -4.66 -28.32 6.47
C ASP A 101 -4.40 -27.06 7.35
N MET A 102 -4.01 -25.94 6.76
CA MET A 102 -3.75 -24.66 7.44
C MET A 102 -4.95 -23.70 7.42
N VAL A 103 -6.00 -24.01 6.66
CA VAL A 103 -7.16 -23.10 6.52
C VAL A 103 -7.88 -22.88 7.86
N ALA A 104 -7.99 -23.92 8.69
CA ALA A 104 -8.64 -23.81 9.99
C ALA A 104 -7.90 -22.84 10.91
N GLN A 105 -6.57 -22.93 10.97
CA GLN A 105 -5.72 -22.00 11.72
C GLN A 105 -5.86 -20.57 11.22
N ALA A 106 -5.79 -20.36 9.90
CA ALA A 106 -5.91 -19.02 9.31
C ALA A 106 -7.25 -18.35 9.66
N ARG A 107 -8.35 -19.14 9.66
CA ARG A 107 -9.67 -18.63 10.04
C ARG A 107 -9.75 -18.26 11.52
N GLU A 108 -9.17 -19.06 12.38
CA GLU A 108 -9.13 -18.82 13.83
C GLU A 108 -8.35 -17.55 14.14
N GLU A 109 -7.18 -17.34 13.54
CA GLU A 109 -6.37 -16.14 13.72
C GLU A 109 -7.11 -14.87 13.28
N ILE A 110 -7.80 -14.89 12.14
CA ILE A 110 -8.57 -13.73 11.64
C ILE A 110 -9.78 -13.42 12.52
N LEU A 111 -10.43 -14.44 13.10
CA LEU A 111 -11.63 -14.23 13.93
C LEU A 111 -11.29 -13.80 15.37
N CYS A 112 -10.06 -13.99 15.82
CA CYS A 112 -9.58 -13.63 17.15
C CYS A 112 -8.73 -12.35 17.18
N SER A 113 -8.50 -11.73 16.02
CA SER A 113 -7.69 -10.49 15.88
C SER A 113 -8.48 -9.21 16.09
#